data_1ee5af03fc11bbc0bc37ab778c07d298
#
_entry.id   1ee5af03fc11bbc0bc37ab778c07d298
#
_cell.length_a   1.000
_cell.length_b   1.000
_cell.length_c   1.000
_cell.angle_alpha   90.00
_cell.angle_beta   90.00
_cell.angle_gamma   90.00
#
_symmetry.space_group_name_H-M   'P 1'
#
loop_
_entity.id
_entity.type
_entity.pdbx_description
1 polymer ?
#
loop_
_entity_poly.entity_id
_entity_poly.type
_entity_poly.pdbx_seq_one_letter_code
_entity_poly.pdbx_strand_id
1 'polypeptide(L)'
;ALGAENRDVAVKIYRINASNFQQMREYLEGDPRFEGIGSDKKKVVLAWTKKEFANLRRARQAGVRVPEPLAVERNVLVMELVGLVEDRARRLAEVNVENPETAFEVVREYMRRLYGAGLVHGDLSEYNLIIHDGELVVIDLGQAVTVHHPNARDLLERDCENVAAFFSRQGLDVSSDDLFAFVAGDDARLER
;
A
#
# COMPACT_ATOMS: atom_id res chain seq x y z
N ALA A 1 15.69 5.06 -13.12
CA ALA A 1 15.89 4.75 -14.55
C ALA A 1 15.15 5.79 -15.39
N LEU A 2 15.61 6.00 -16.62
CA LEU A 2 14.92 6.86 -17.60
C LEU A 2 13.86 6.03 -18.32
N GLY A 3 12.61 6.50 -18.30
CA GLY A 3 11.49 5.95 -19.05
C GLY A 3 11.36 6.59 -20.44
N ALA A 4 10.27 6.24 -21.16
CA ALA A 4 9.88 6.95 -22.36
C ALA A 4 9.70 8.47 -22.06
N GLU A 5 9.94 9.31 -23.04
CA GLU A 5 9.86 10.78 -22.90
C GLU A 5 10.84 11.41 -21.90
N ASN A 6 11.94 10.73 -21.59
CA ASN A 6 12.99 11.22 -20.66
C ASN A 6 12.50 11.47 -19.22
N ARG A 7 11.42 10.80 -18.80
CA ARG A 7 10.91 10.85 -17.42
C ARG A 7 11.61 9.83 -16.54
N ASP A 8 12.00 10.23 -15.35
CA ASP A 8 12.53 9.32 -14.36
C ASP A 8 11.46 8.34 -13.88
N VAL A 9 11.83 7.06 -13.77
CA VAL A 9 10.95 5.98 -13.33
C VAL A 9 11.59 5.16 -12.21
N ALA A 10 10.77 4.67 -11.31
CA ALA A 10 11.14 3.67 -10.34
C ALA A 10 10.97 2.27 -10.95
N VAL A 11 11.98 1.42 -10.81
CA VAL A 11 11.95 0.03 -11.26
C VAL A 11 12.11 -0.89 -10.05
N LYS A 12 11.05 -1.62 -9.72
CA LYS A 12 11.03 -2.60 -8.62
C LYS A 12 11.19 -4.00 -9.21
N ILE A 13 12.25 -4.71 -8.79
CA ILE A 13 12.59 -6.05 -9.29
C ILE A 13 12.46 -7.03 -8.14
N TYR A 14 11.51 -7.97 -8.24
CA TYR A 14 11.31 -9.02 -7.26
C TYR A 14 12.26 -10.19 -7.49
N ARG A 15 12.98 -10.58 -6.45
CA ARG A 15 13.90 -11.73 -6.52
C ARG A 15 13.11 -13.05 -6.45
N ILE A 16 13.36 -13.96 -7.38
CA ILE A 16 12.69 -15.28 -7.44
C ILE A 16 13.09 -16.18 -6.26
N ASN A 17 14.25 -15.95 -5.66
CA ASN A 17 14.75 -16.68 -4.49
C ASN A 17 14.65 -15.85 -3.19
N ALA A 18 13.61 -15.02 -3.05
CA ALA A 18 13.41 -14.21 -1.86
C ALA A 18 13.15 -15.06 -0.62
N SER A 19 13.67 -14.62 0.53
CA SER A 19 13.46 -15.28 1.85
C SER A 19 12.00 -15.24 2.31
N ASN A 20 11.21 -14.25 1.84
CA ASN A 20 9.79 -14.02 2.21
C ASN A 20 8.80 -14.69 1.25
N PHE A 21 9.24 -15.71 0.53
CA PHE A 21 8.37 -16.46 -0.37
C PHE A 21 7.11 -17.03 0.31
N GLN A 22 7.25 -17.55 1.53
CA GLN A 22 6.12 -18.08 2.30
C GLN A 22 5.09 -16.99 2.59
N GLN A 23 5.54 -15.83 3.02
CA GLN A 23 4.70 -14.66 3.29
C GLN A 23 3.99 -14.19 2.01
N MET A 24 4.70 -14.06 0.88
CA MET A 24 4.08 -13.70 -0.40
C MET A 24 2.94 -14.65 -0.77
N ARG A 25 3.12 -15.94 -0.52
CA ARG A 25 2.13 -16.96 -0.81
C ARG A 25 0.87 -16.79 0.05
N GLU A 26 1.00 -16.54 1.34
CA GLU A 26 -0.12 -16.32 2.26
C GLU A 26 -1.02 -15.17 1.81
N TYR A 27 -0.44 -14.06 1.34
CA TYR A 27 -1.18 -12.92 0.79
C TYR A 27 -1.82 -13.20 -0.59
N LEU A 28 -1.37 -14.21 -1.31
CA LEU A 28 -1.96 -14.62 -2.59
C LEU A 28 -3.06 -15.67 -2.42
N GLU A 29 -2.95 -16.57 -1.44
CA GLU A 29 -3.88 -17.69 -1.24
C GLU A 29 -5.31 -17.26 -0.88
N GLY A 30 -5.50 -16.09 -0.30
CA GLY A 30 -6.82 -15.51 -0.01
C GLY A 30 -7.37 -14.59 -1.10
N ASP A 31 -6.68 -14.43 -2.22
CA ASP A 31 -7.07 -13.50 -3.28
C ASP A 31 -7.62 -14.27 -4.50
N PRO A 32 -8.94 -14.13 -4.80
CA PRO A 32 -9.57 -14.85 -5.92
C PRO A 32 -8.92 -14.60 -7.28
N ARG A 33 -8.21 -13.48 -7.44
CA ARG A 33 -7.50 -13.13 -8.69
C ARG A 33 -6.31 -14.05 -8.98
N PHE A 34 -5.84 -14.82 -7.97
CA PHE A 34 -4.62 -15.61 -8.01
C PHE A 34 -4.83 -17.07 -7.57
N GLU A 35 -6.05 -17.58 -7.72
CA GLU A 35 -6.35 -18.99 -7.44
C GLU A 35 -5.50 -19.95 -8.31
N GLY A 36 -5.06 -21.04 -7.71
CA GLY A 36 -4.36 -22.12 -8.42
C GLY A 36 -2.87 -21.88 -8.73
N ILE A 37 -2.24 -20.84 -8.15
CA ILE A 37 -0.81 -20.55 -8.39
C ILE A 37 0.11 -21.66 -7.85
N GLY A 38 -0.30 -22.41 -6.83
CA GLY A 38 0.48 -23.49 -6.23
C GLY A 38 1.76 -23.00 -5.53
N SER A 39 2.73 -23.93 -5.34
CA SER A 39 3.97 -23.66 -4.60
C SER A 39 5.20 -23.33 -5.46
N ASP A 40 5.02 -23.15 -6.76
CA ASP A 40 6.12 -22.77 -7.67
C ASP A 40 6.59 -21.34 -7.38
N LYS A 41 7.82 -21.22 -6.88
CA LYS A 41 8.42 -19.93 -6.49
C LYS A 41 8.37 -18.87 -7.58
N LYS A 42 8.62 -19.26 -8.82
CA LYS A 42 8.61 -18.36 -9.96
C LYS A 42 7.20 -17.85 -10.23
N LYS A 43 6.20 -18.75 -10.25
CA LYS A 43 4.79 -18.38 -10.46
C LYS A 43 4.30 -17.44 -9.36
N VAL A 44 4.64 -17.70 -8.10
CA VAL A 44 4.28 -16.84 -6.96
C VAL A 44 4.86 -15.43 -7.12
N VAL A 45 6.14 -15.30 -7.45
CA VAL A 45 6.77 -13.98 -7.65
C VAL A 45 6.16 -13.22 -8.82
N LEU A 46 5.86 -13.92 -9.93
CA LEU A 46 5.21 -13.29 -11.09
C LEU A 46 3.78 -12.82 -10.74
N ALA A 47 3.04 -13.61 -9.98
CA ALA A 47 1.71 -13.24 -9.49
C ALA A 47 1.77 -12.05 -8.53
N TRP A 48 2.72 -12.05 -7.61
CA TRP A 48 2.96 -10.95 -6.69
C TRP A 48 3.21 -9.62 -7.40
N THR A 49 4.08 -9.63 -8.41
CA THR A 49 4.37 -8.44 -9.22
C THR A 49 3.12 -7.90 -9.92
N LYS A 50 2.32 -8.81 -10.50
CA LYS A 50 1.05 -8.43 -11.13
C LYS A 50 0.02 -7.93 -10.12
N LYS A 51 -0.01 -8.50 -8.92
CA LYS A 51 -0.89 -8.09 -7.82
C LYS A 51 -0.58 -6.66 -7.42
N GLU A 52 0.68 -6.31 -7.18
CA GLU A 52 1.05 -4.93 -6.83
C GLU A 52 0.69 -3.94 -7.93
N PHE A 53 0.98 -4.25 -9.19
CA PHE A 53 0.56 -3.42 -10.32
C PHE A 53 -0.96 -3.18 -10.36
N ALA A 54 -1.75 -4.24 -10.18
CA ALA A 54 -3.21 -4.15 -10.18
C ALA A 54 -3.74 -3.35 -8.96
N ASN A 55 -3.13 -3.52 -7.79
CA ASN A 55 -3.48 -2.78 -6.57
C ASN A 55 -3.17 -1.28 -6.72
N LEU A 56 -2.00 -0.91 -7.26
CA LEU A 56 -1.65 0.49 -7.55
C LEU A 56 -2.67 1.14 -8.50
N ARG A 57 -3.05 0.44 -9.58
CA ARG A 57 -4.08 0.93 -10.50
C ARG A 57 -5.42 1.17 -9.80
N ARG A 58 -5.84 0.21 -8.97
CA ARG A 58 -7.12 0.27 -8.24
C ARG A 58 -7.13 1.40 -7.22
N ALA A 59 -6.04 1.55 -6.46
CA ALA A 59 -5.86 2.65 -5.51
C ALA A 59 -5.92 4.02 -6.20
N ARG A 60 -5.23 4.18 -7.33
CA ARG A 60 -5.23 5.41 -8.12
C ARG A 60 -6.64 5.75 -8.64
N GLN A 61 -7.37 4.74 -9.14
CA GLN A 61 -8.76 4.92 -9.59
C GLN A 61 -9.71 5.35 -8.46
N ALA A 62 -9.41 4.95 -7.23
CA ALA A 62 -10.13 5.37 -6.02
C ALA A 62 -9.73 6.78 -5.52
N GLY A 63 -8.83 7.46 -6.21
CA GLY A 63 -8.36 8.80 -5.83
C GLY A 63 -7.36 8.79 -4.67
N VAL A 64 -6.69 7.65 -4.43
CA VAL A 64 -5.55 7.59 -3.51
C VAL A 64 -4.30 7.95 -4.27
N ARG A 65 -3.49 8.87 -3.73
CA ARG A 65 -2.20 9.21 -4.32
C ARG A 65 -1.22 8.08 -4.07
N VAL A 66 -0.90 7.38 -5.12
CA VAL A 66 0.10 6.30 -5.19
C VAL A 66 0.97 6.52 -6.41
N PRO A 67 2.19 5.95 -6.49
CA PRO A 67 2.99 5.99 -7.71
C PRO A 67 2.21 5.44 -8.90
N GLU A 68 2.21 6.15 -10.01
CA GLU A 68 1.53 5.71 -11.24
C GLU A 68 2.19 4.42 -11.77
N PRO A 69 1.48 3.28 -11.81
CA PRO A 69 2.02 2.06 -12.40
C PRO A 69 2.05 2.17 -13.92
N LEU A 70 3.25 2.10 -14.49
CA LEU A 70 3.50 2.31 -15.92
C LEU A 70 3.55 1.00 -16.71
N ALA A 71 4.27 0.01 -16.20
CA ALA A 71 4.41 -1.29 -16.85
C ALA A 71 4.69 -2.41 -15.86
N VAL A 72 4.30 -3.62 -16.21
CA VAL A 72 4.66 -4.84 -15.47
C VAL A 72 5.04 -5.92 -16.47
N GLU A 73 6.23 -6.50 -16.30
CA GLU A 73 6.71 -7.62 -17.09
C GLU A 73 7.43 -8.61 -16.20
N ARG A 74 6.94 -9.84 -16.15
CA ARG A 74 7.48 -10.90 -15.29
C ARG A 74 7.56 -10.48 -13.82
N ASN A 75 8.79 -10.37 -13.29
CA ASN A 75 9.10 -9.97 -11.92
C ASN A 75 9.56 -8.50 -11.81
N VAL A 76 9.28 -7.70 -12.82
CA VAL A 76 9.65 -6.28 -12.90
C VAL A 76 8.39 -5.43 -12.94
N LEU A 77 8.31 -4.47 -12.04
CA LEU A 77 7.30 -3.42 -11.99
C LEU A 77 7.97 -2.07 -12.26
N VAL A 78 7.44 -1.35 -13.23
CA VAL A 78 7.86 0.02 -13.56
C VAL A 78 6.76 0.97 -13.15
N MET A 79 7.10 2.02 -12.41
CA MET A 79 6.16 3.00 -11.88
C MET A 79 6.78 4.39 -11.81
N GLU A 80 5.97 5.38 -11.55
CA GLU A 80 6.41 6.74 -11.27
C GLU A 80 7.50 6.76 -10.20
N LEU A 81 8.56 7.53 -10.42
CA LEU A 81 9.46 7.94 -9.36
C LEU A 81 8.87 9.19 -8.70
N VAL A 82 8.45 9.09 -7.45
CA VAL A 82 7.99 10.25 -6.69
C VAL A 82 9.19 11.03 -6.20
N GLY A 83 9.29 12.30 -6.62
CA GLY A 83 10.47 13.11 -6.44
C GLY A 83 11.43 13.05 -7.65
N LEU A 84 12.66 13.45 -7.44
CA LEU A 84 13.73 13.43 -8.43
C LEU A 84 14.79 12.40 -8.03
N VAL A 85 15.62 11.98 -8.98
CA VAL A 85 16.73 11.04 -8.70
C VAL A 85 17.70 11.63 -7.67
N GLU A 86 17.93 12.94 -7.73
CA GLU A 86 18.84 13.66 -6.83
C GLU A 86 18.13 14.17 -5.55
N ASP A 87 16.80 14.33 -5.59
CA ASP A 87 15.96 14.75 -4.46
C ASP A 87 14.71 13.85 -4.37
N ARG A 88 14.91 12.64 -3.93
CA ARG A 88 13.81 11.68 -3.76
C ARG A 88 12.92 12.06 -2.59
N ALA A 89 11.63 11.78 -2.74
CA ALA A 89 10.64 11.92 -1.66
C ALA A 89 11.09 11.16 -0.40
N ARG A 90 10.92 11.79 0.76
CA ARG A 90 11.25 11.19 2.06
C ARG A 90 10.06 10.43 2.61
N ARG A 91 10.36 9.40 3.39
CA ARG A 91 9.31 8.72 4.16
C ARG A 91 8.79 9.63 5.27
N LEU A 92 7.53 9.46 5.62
CA LEU A 92 6.92 10.20 6.73
C LEU A 92 7.66 9.94 8.05
N ALA A 93 8.25 8.76 8.22
CA ALA A 93 9.11 8.39 9.34
C ALA A 93 10.44 9.21 9.42
N GLU A 94 10.84 9.85 8.33
CA GLU A 94 12.15 10.53 8.20
C GLU A 94 12.02 12.06 8.29
N VAL A 95 10.81 12.57 8.43
CA VAL A 95 10.54 14.01 8.46
C VAL A 95 9.83 14.43 9.74
N ASN A 96 10.01 15.71 10.10
CA ASN A 96 9.14 16.33 11.08
C ASN A 96 7.84 16.77 10.38
N VAL A 97 6.70 16.26 10.84
CA VAL A 97 5.40 16.59 10.23
C VAL A 97 4.97 17.96 10.70
N GLU A 98 4.99 18.95 9.82
CA GLU A 98 4.68 20.35 10.17
C GLU A 98 3.21 20.53 10.61
N ASN A 99 2.30 19.78 9.99
CA ASN A 99 0.87 19.83 10.31
C ASN A 99 0.31 18.39 10.44
N PRO A 100 0.45 17.78 11.64
CA PRO A 100 0.03 16.39 11.86
C PRO A 100 -1.47 16.18 11.66
N GLU A 101 -2.31 17.17 12.02
CA GLU A 101 -3.75 17.08 11.86
C GLU A 101 -4.13 16.94 10.39
N THR A 102 -3.60 17.80 9.53
CA THR A 102 -3.86 17.75 8.09
C THR A 102 -3.33 16.44 7.49
N ALA A 103 -2.13 16.01 7.90
CA ALA A 103 -1.56 14.75 7.42
C ALA A 103 -2.42 13.55 7.84
N PHE A 104 -2.91 13.52 9.07
CA PHE A 104 -3.82 12.47 9.56
C PHE A 104 -5.12 12.43 8.77
N GLU A 105 -5.75 13.59 8.52
CA GLU A 105 -6.96 13.68 7.70
C GLU A 105 -6.78 13.09 6.30
N VAL A 106 -5.63 13.37 5.66
CA VAL A 106 -5.31 12.81 4.34
C VAL A 106 -5.13 11.29 4.42
N VAL A 107 -4.36 10.80 5.42
CA VAL A 107 -4.09 9.35 5.55
C VAL A 107 -5.37 8.57 5.83
N ARG A 108 -6.21 9.02 6.78
CA ARG A 108 -7.46 8.33 7.09
C ARG A 108 -8.42 8.31 5.89
N GLU A 109 -8.45 9.39 5.12
CA GLU A 109 -9.26 9.44 3.90
C GLU A 109 -8.72 8.50 2.81
N TYR A 110 -7.40 8.36 2.68
CA TYR A 110 -6.81 7.37 1.78
C TYR A 110 -7.14 5.94 2.21
N MET A 111 -7.09 5.64 3.51
CA MET A 111 -7.52 4.33 4.03
C MET A 111 -8.98 4.04 3.68
N ARG A 112 -9.88 5.01 3.90
CA ARG A 112 -11.31 4.89 3.57
C ARG A 112 -11.53 4.66 2.07
N ARG A 113 -10.80 5.37 1.20
CA ARG A 113 -10.88 5.20 -0.25
C ARG A 113 -10.36 3.83 -0.70
N LEU A 114 -9.25 3.37 -0.14
CA LEU A 114 -8.73 2.02 -0.39
C LEU A 114 -9.79 0.98 -0.02
N TYR A 115 -10.36 1.09 1.18
CA TYR A 115 -11.38 0.18 1.66
C TYR A 115 -12.64 0.22 0.80
N GLY A 116 -13.13 1.40 0.45
CA GLY A 116 -14.25 1.59 -0.49
C GLY A 116 -13.99 1.02 -1.88
N ALA A 117 -12.73 1.04 -2.32
CA ALA A 117 -12.30 0.36 -3.54
C ALA A 117 -12.13 -1.16 -3.36
N GLY A 118 -12.42 -1.71 -2.18
CA GLY A 118 -12.30 -3.12 -1.86
C GLY A 118 -10.86 -3.58 -1.64
N LEU A 119 -10.00 -2.71 -1.11
CA LEU A 119 -8.61 -2.99 -0.75
C LEU A 119 -8.32 -2.64 0.71
N VAL A 120 -7.49 -3.47 1.36
CA VAL A 120 -6.81 -3.16 2.61
C VAL A 120 -5.32 -3.13 2.31
N HIS A 121 -4.58 -2.14 2.80
CA HIS A 121 -3.14 -2.00 2.52
C HIS A 121 -2.34 -3.16 3.09
N GLY A 122 -2.61 -3.53 4.33
CA GLY A 122 -2.05 -4.69 5.01
C GLY A 122 -0.62 -4.50 5.54
N ASP A 123 -0.05 -3.29 5.40
CA ASP A 123 1.26 -2.90 5.93
C ASP A 123 1.40 -1.38 5.97
N LEU A 124 0.29 -0.67 6.19
CA LEU A 124 0.32 0.80 6.24
C LEU A 124 1.01 1.27 7.53
N SER A 125 1.97 2.16 7.35
CA SER A 125 2.71 2.79 8.43
C SER A 125 3.43 4.04 7.92
N GLU A 126 4.07 4.80 8.80
CA GLU A 126 4.93 5.94 8.44
C GLU A 126 6.09 5.58 7.49
N TYR A 127 6.41 4.30 7.34
CA TYR A 127 7.45 3.81 6.43
C TYR A 127 6.93 3.60 5.00
N ASN A 128 5.62 3.42 4.84
CA ASN A 128 4.94 3.23 3.56
C ASN A 128 4.12 4.46 3.12
N LEU A 129 4.41 5.59 3.76
CA LEU A 129 3.96 6.92 3.39
C LEU A 129 5.19 7.78 3.07
N ILE A 130 5.19 8.41 1.90
CA ILE A 130 6.22 9.38 1.52
C ILE A 130 5.60 10.75 1.32
N ILE A 131 6.39 11.78 1.55
CA ILE A 131 5.99 13.18 1.34
C ILE A 131 6.87 13.81 0.27
N HIS A 132 6.23 14.48 -0.68
CA HIS A 132 6.90 15.23 -1.74
C HIS A 132 6.04 16.44 -2.09
N ASP A 133 6.65 17.63 -2.10
CA ASP A 133 5.98 18.91 -2.37
C ASP A 133 4.71 19.13 -1.53
N GLY A 134 4.72 18.69 -0.27
CA GLY A 134 3.57 18.76 0.63
C GLY A 134 2.47 17.73 0.39
N GLU A 135 2.62 16.87 -0.61
CA GLU A 135 1.67 15.81 -0.93
C GLU A 135 2.08 14.48 -0.30
N LEU A 136 1.13 13.81 0.37
CA LEU A 136 1.34 12.46 0.89
C LEU A 136 1.05 11.42 -0.20
N VAL A 137 1.95 10.45 -0.34
CA VAL A 137 1.87 9.36 -1.32
C VAL A 137 1.99 8.03 -0.60
N VAL A 138 1.02 7.15 -0.81
CA VAL A 138 1.05 5.77 -0.29
C VAL A 138 1.87 4.91 -1.23
N ILE A 139 2.82 4.15 -0.69
CA ILE A 139 3.70 3.26 -1.47
C ILE A 139 3.60 1.81 -0.99
N ASP A 140 4.14 0.91 -1.80
CA ASP A 140 4.27 -0.53 -1.49
C ASP A 140 2.92 -1.26 -1.25
N LEU A 141 2.09 -1.34 -2.28
CA LEU A 141 0.82 -2.07 -2.26
C LEU A 141 0.98 -3.57 -2.58
N GLY A 142 2.19 -4.13 -2.46
CA GLY A 142 2.43 -5.56 -2.67
C GLY A 142 1.68 -6.44 -1.68
N GLN A 143 1.62 -6.06 -0.42
CA GLN A 143 0.89 -6.78 0.63
C GLN A 143 -0.62 -6.51 0.61
N ALA A 144 -1.08 -5.45 -0.07
CA ALA A 144 -2.48 -5.07 -0.06
C ALA A 144 -3.38 -6.22 -0.57
N VAL A 145 -4.43 -6.51 0.19
CA VAL A 145 -5.38 -7.60 -0.05
C VAL A 145 -6.77 -7.06 -0.40
N THR A 146 -7.62 -7.91 -0.94
CA THR A 146 -9.04 -7.56 -1.10
C THR A 146 -9.75 -7.60 0.26
N VAL A 147 -10.82 -6.82 0.44
CA VAL A 147 -11.65 -6.84 1.67
C VAL A 147 -12.30 -8.21 1.95
N HIS A 148 -12.32 -9.11 0.96
CA HIS A 148 -12.81 -10.48 1.10
C HIS A 148 -11.71 -11.50 1.46
N HIS A 149 -10.46 -11.05 1.64
CA HIS A 149 -9.38 -11.91 2.09
C HIS A 149 -9.64 -12.37 3.54
N PRO A 150 -9.37 -13.64 3.91
CA PRO A 150 -9.63 -14.14 5.26
C PRO A 150 -9.02 -13.29 6.39
N ASN A 151 -7.86 -12.69 6.14
CA ASN A 151 -7.15 -11.86 7.12
C ASN A 151 -7.38 -10.35 6.92
N ALA A 152 -8.35 -9.94 6.09
CA ALA A 152 -8.54 -8.51 5.75
C ALA A 152 -8.84 -7.66 6.98
N ARG A 153 -9.65 -8.18 7.91
CA ARG A 153 -9.99 -7.50 9.18
C ARG A 153 -8.75 -7.27 10.02
N ASP A 154 -7.99 -8.32 10.33
CA ASP A 154 -6.79 -8.23 11.18
C ASP A 154 -5.72 -7.31 10.56
N LEU A 155 -5.61 -7.34 9.23
CA LEU A 155 -4.70 -6.46 8.48
C LEU A 155 -5.14 -4.99 8.56
N LEU A 156 -6.44 -4.71 8.47
CA LEU A 156 -6.97 -3.36 8.62
C LEU A 156 -6.81 -2.84 10.06
N GLU A 157 -7.09 -3.67 11.06
CA GLU A 157 -6.88 -3.34 12.48
C GLU A 157 -5.41 -2.96 12.72
N ARG A 158 -4.47 -3.75 12.22
CA ARG A 158 -3.04 -3.45 12.31
C ARG A 158 -2.65 -2.17 11.57
N ASP A 159 -3.18 -1.91 10.39
CA ASP A 159 -2.96 -0.66 9.66
C ASP A 159 -3.46 0.54 10.50
N CYS A 160 -4.65 0.43 11.11
CA CYS A 160 -5.20 1.47 11.99
C CYS A 160 -4.35 1.69 13.24
N GLU A 161 -3.88 0.62 13.89
CA GLU A 161 -2.98 0.69 15.06
C GLU A 161 -1.67 1.42 14.72
N ASN A 162 -1.03 1.06 13.60
CA ASN A 162 0.21 1.69 13.16
C ASN A 162 0.04 3.19 12.91
N VAL A 163 -1.00 3.55 12.17
CA VAL A 163 -1.32 4.95 11.84
C VAL A 163 -1.67 5.75 13.10
N ALA A 164 -2.55 5.23 13.96
CA ALA A 164 -2.93 5.90 15.20
C ALA A 164 -1.72 6.09 16.13
N ALA A 165 -0.88 5.05 16.29
CA ALA A 165 0.32 5.12 17.10
C ALA A 165 1.32 6.17 16.57
N PHE A 166 1.50 6.28 15.25
CA PHE A 166 2.36 7.30 14.67
C PHE A 166 1.84 8.70 14.99
N PHE A 167 0.56 8.99 14.69
CA PHE A 167 0.00 10.32 14.89
C PHE A 167 -0.17 10.69 16.37
N SER A 168 -0.38 9.71 17.27
CA SER A 168 -0.34 9.96 18.73
C SER A 168 1.05 10.43 19.17
N ARG A 169 2.13 9.88 18.61
CA ARG A 169 3.50 10.38 18.86
C ARG A 169 3.74 11.79 18.31
N GLN A 170 2.95 12.23 17.33
CA GLN A 170 2.96 13.61 16.82
C GLN A 170 2.07 14.56 17.65
N GLY A 171 1.44 14.09 18.73
CA GLY A 171 0.66 14.90 19.66
C GLY A 171 -0.85 14.92 19.39
N LEU A 172 -1.36 14.10 18.47
CA LEU A 172 -2.79 13.99 18.22
C LEU A 172 -3.43 13.00 19.22
N ASP A 173 -4.66 13.29 19.62
CA ASP A 173 -5.51 12.35 20.34
C ASP A 173 -6.32 11.52 19.33
N VAL A 174 -5.75 10.38 18.92
CA VAL A 174 -6.34 9.49 17.90
C VAL A 174 -6.38 8.05 18.40
N SER A 175 -7.54 7.41 18.20
CA SER A 175 -7.79 6.02 18.54
C SER A 175 -7.77 5.14 17.29
N SER A 176 -7.18 3.95 17.40
CA SER A 176 -7.24 2.95 16.32
C SER A 176 -8.65 2.46 16.07
N ASP A 177 -9.48 2.34 17.11
CA ASP A 177 -10.86 1.90 17.00
C ASP A 177 -11.72 2.93 16.27
N ASP A 178 -11.55 4.23 16.58
CA ASP A 178 -12.24 5.31 15.86
C ASP A 178 -11.80 5.39 14.38
N LEU A 179 -10.52 5.18 14.13
CA LEU A 179 -9.99 5.13 12.77
C LEU A 179 -10.55 3.93 12.01
N PHE A 180 -10.61 2.76 12.64
CA PHE A 180 -11.22 1.57 12.05
C PHE A 180 -12.71 1.80 11.74
N ALA A 181 -13.47 2.34 12.67
CA ALA A 181 -14.87 2.68 12.48
C ALA A 181 -15.08 3.71 11.35
N PHE A 182 -14.20 4.69 11.24
CA PHE A 182 -14.22 5.67 10.14
C PHE A 182 -13.96 5.01 8.77
N VAL A 183 -13.03 4.07 8.71
CA VAL A 183 -12.59 3.41 7.46
C VAL A 183 -13.60 2.37 7.00
N ALA A 184 -14.00 1.46 7.89
CA ALA A 184 -14.86 0.31 7.58
C ALA A 184 -16.35 0.58 7.82
N GLY A 185 -16.69 1.48 8.76
CA GLY A 185 -18.08 1.67 9.20
C GLY A 185 -18.72 0.36 9.67
N ASP A 186 -20.01 0.23 9.44
CA ASP A 186 -20.80 -0.98 9.75
C ASP A 186 -20.71 -2.03 8.61
N ASP A 187 -19.53 -2.22 8.02
CA ASP A 187 -19.39 -3.08 6.84
C ASP A 187 -19.37 -4.56 7.20
N ALA A 188 -20.46 -5.26 6.91
CA ALA A 188 -20.63 -6.70 7.10
C ALA A 188 -19.58 -7.57 6.34
N ARG A 189 -18.81 -7.02 5.42
CA ARG A 189 -17.76 -7.75 4.70
C ARG A 189 -16.62 -8.22 5.61
N LEU A 190 -16.47 -7.61 6.79
CA LEU A 190 -15.45 -7.96 7.78
C LEU A 190 -16.02 -8.78 8.97
N GLU A 191 -17.31 -9.10 8.99
CA GLU A 191 -17.97 -9.82 10.09
C GLU A 191 -17.83 -11.35 10.03
N ARG A 192 -16.85 -11.89 9.30
CA ARG A 192 -16.73 -13.35 9.13
C ARG A 192 -15.56 -13.95 9.87
#